data_d6bb307cd5b9a0979a5ffd93e9d7ae63
#
_entry.id   d6bb307cd5b9a0979a5ffd93e9d7ae63
#
_cell.length_a   1.000
_cell.length_b   1.000
_cell.length_c   1.000
_cell.angle_alpha   90.00
_cell.angle_beta   90.00
_cell.angle_gamma   90.00
#
_symmetry.space_group_name_H-M   'P 1'
#
loop_
_entity.id
_entity.type
_entity.pdbx_description
1 polymer ?
#
loop_
_entity_poly.entity_id
_entity_poly.type
_entity_poly.pdbx_seq_one_letter_code
_entity_poly.pdbx_strand_id
1 'polypeptide(L)'
;MKNIFFFGIIILLFASCNTLKHKNKVANNSEIEFQYESYPFWKKQPLSPKVKPNNFQFIFLHKFNDSVFFSTSDKNLFKGKVVKNEITDNANISFYLNLNTYNRKTIKMKVPSKSIDVSFHLSKSYRIIYFFYYEDKVIIRYSNYLYL
;
A
#
# COMPACT_ATOMS: atom_id res chain seq x y z
N MET A 1 2.09 -51.52 -36.92
CA MET A 1 2.60 -51.08 -35.62
C MET A 1 2.77 -49.56 -35.68
N LYS A 2 1.87 -48.84 -35.02
CA LYS A 2 1.84 -47.35 -35.05
C LYS A 2 2.33 -46.82 -33.70
N ASN A 3 3.49 -46.17 -33.73
CA ASN A 3 4.01 -45.49 -32.55
C ASN A 3 3.29 -44.14 -32.37
N ILE A 4 2.55 -44.02 -31.29
CA ILE A 4 1.90 -42.79 -30.89
C ILE A 4 2.90 -42.06 -29.97
N PHE A 5 3.50 -41.01 -30.50
CA PHE A 5 4.30 -40.08 -29.71
C PHE A 5 3.36 -39.20 -28.87
N PHE A 6 3.33 -39.44 -27.57
CA PHE A 6 2.69 -38.54 -26.61
C PHE A 6 3.61 -37.36 -26.38
N PHE A 7 3.36 -36.25 -27.05
CA PHE A 7 3.98 -34.96 -26.72
C PHE A 7 3.28 -34.41 -25.49
N GLY A 8 3.90 -34.64 -24.32
CA GLY A 8 3.49 -34.00 -23.07
C GLY A 8 3.81 -32.50 -23.10
N ILE A 9 2.78 -31.68 -23.32
CA ILE A 9 2.90 -30.22 -23.16
C ILE A 9 3.00 -29.93 -21.66
N ILE A 10 4.22 -29.71 -21.18
CA ILE A 10 4.45 -29.13 -19.84
C ILE A 10 4.11 -27.66 -19.93
N ILE A 11 2.89 -27.32 -19.56
CA ILE A 11 2.51 -25.92 -19.31
C ILE A 11 3.16 -25.52 -18.01
N LEU A 12 4.30 -24.85 -18.11
CA LEU A 12 4.92 -24.13 -17.01
C LEU A 12 4.00 -22.95 -16.65
N LEU A 13 3.11 -23.20 -15.69
CA LEU A 13 2.37 -22.14 -15.02
C LEU A 13 3.38 -21.33 -14.19
N PHE A 14 3.95 -20.33 -14.81
CA PHE A 14 4.57 -19.25 -14.07
C PHE A 14 3.46 -18.58 -13.26
N ALA A 15 3.35 -18.95 -12.00
CA ALA A 15 2.57 -18.21 -11.02
C ALA A 15 3.27 -16.85 -10.84
N SER A 16 3.07 -15.94 -11.78
CA SER A 16 3.45 -14.55 -11.62
C SER A 16 2.65 -14.02 -10.43
N CYS A 17 3.35 -13.47 -9.47
CA CYS A 17 2.76 -12.73 -8.36
C CYS A 17 2.01 -11.54 -8.98
N ASN A 18 0.73 -11.72 -9.28
CA ASN A 18 -0.11 -10.67 -9.87
C ASN A 18 -0.41 -9.65 -8.78
N THR A 19 0.47 -8.67 -8.64
CA THR A 19 0.12 -7.43 -7.95
C THR A 19 -0.88 -6.70 -8.86
N LEU A 20 -2.15 -6.66 -8.47
CA LEU A 20 -3.16 -5.90 -9.19
C LEU A 20 -2.80 -4.41 -9.10
N LYS A 21 -2.32 -3.85 -10.21
CA LYS A 21 -1.99 -2.44 -10.33
C LYS A 21 -3.19 -1.69 -10.90
N HIS A 22 -3.85 -0.91 -10.07
CA HIS A 22 -4.85 0.05 -10.53
C HIS A 22 -4.20 1.43 -10.67
N LYS A 23 -4.16 1.95 -11.89
CA LYS A 23 -3.73 3.33 -12.16
C LYS A 23 -4.93 4.26 -12.12
N ASN A 24 -4.99 5.14 -11.13
CA ASN A 24 -5.92 6.24 -11.12
C ASN A 24 -5.18 7.55 -11.43
N LYS A 25 -5.54 8.19 -12.54
CA LYS A 25 -4.98 9.48 -12.92
C LYS A 25 -5.68 10.58 -12.14
N VAL A 26 -4.98 11.24 -11.24
CA VAL A 26 -5.46 12.43 -10.53
C VAL A 26 -4.93 13.68 -11.23
N ALA A 27 -5.71 14.74 -11.23
CA ALA A 27 -5.57 15.95 -12.06
C ALA A 27 -4.35 16.84 -11.80
N ASN A 28 -3.32 16.37 -11.12
CA ASN A 28 -2.08 17.09 -10.90
C ASN A 28 -0.90 16.15 -11.15
N ASN A 29 0.16 16.63 -11.72
CA ASN A 29 1.35 16.01 -12.31
C ASN A 29 1.98 14.76 -11.64
N SER A 30 1.48 14.24 -10.55
CA SER A 30 2.00 13.03 -9.89
C SER A 30 1.12 11.83 -10.23
N GLU A 31 1.71 10.76 -10.73
CA GLU A 31 1.03 9.49 -10.94
C GLU A 31 0.80 8.79 -9.59
N ILE A 32 -0.42 8.27 -9.37
CA ILE A 32 -0.73 7.49 -8.17
C ILE A 32 -0.95 6.04 -8.57
N GLU A 33 -0.20 5.16 -7.94
CA GLU A 33 -0.28 3.72 -8.15
C GLU A 33 -0.78 3.03 -6.88
N PHE A 34 -1.84 2.23 -7.00
CA PHE A 34 -2.32 1.36 -5.94
C PHE A 34 -1.78 -0.04 -6.13
N GLN A 35 -1.16 -0.58 -5.09
CA GLN A 35 -0.64 -1.94 -5.07
C GLN A 35 -1.33 -2.72 -3.95
N TYR A 36 -1.76 -3.93 -4.26
CA TYR A 36 -2.37 -4.83 -3.29
C TYR A 36 -1.49 -6.07 -3.19
N GLU A 37 -1.06 -6.35 -1.99
CA GLU A 37 -0.26 -7.53 -1.75
C GLU A 37 -1.16 -8.76 -1.71
N SER A 38 -1.11 -9.55 -2.79
CA SER A 38 -1.84 -10.80 -2.89
C SER A 38 -0.91 -11.95 -2.52
N TYR A 39 -1.35 -12.78 -1.57
CA TYR A 39 -0.69 -14.06 -1.29
C TYR A 39 -1.40 -15.17 -2.04
N PRO A 40 -0.65 -16.20 -2.45
CA PRO A 40 -1.27 -17.41 -2.96
C PRO A 40 -2.29 -17.93 -1.92
N PHE A 41 -3.46 -18.36 -2.37
CA PHE A 41 -4.57 -18.79 -1.50
C PHE A 41 -4.23 -19.89 -0.49
N TRP A 42 -3.15 -20.65 -0.75
CA TRP A 42 -2.63 -21.70 0.14
C TRP A 42 -1.73 -21.16 1.27
N LYS A 43 -1.28 -19.91 1.20
CA LYS A 43 -0.53 -19.25 2.26
C LYS A 43 -1.44 -18.31 3.03
N LYS A 44 -2.10 -18.81 4.06
CA LYS A 44 -2.62 -17.93 5.12
C LYS A 44 -1.40 -17.33 5.82
N GLN A 45 -1.03 -16.14 5.43
CA GLN A 45 0.02 -15.46 6.16
C GLN A 45 -0.58 -14.80 7.38
N PRO A 46 -0.12 -15.13 8.57
CA PRO A 46 -0.56 -14.46 9.77
C PRO A 46 -0.16 -12.98 9.70
N LEU A 47 -1.03 -12.12 10.21
CA LEU A 47 -0.67 -10.73 10.43
C LEU A 47 0.63 -10.67 11.25
N SER A 48 1.59 -9.85 10.82
CA SER A 48 2.83 -9.70 11.59
C SER A 48 2.51 -9.40 13.06
N PRO A 49 3.08 -10.10 14.02
CA PRO A 49 2.83 -9.87 15.44
C PRO A 49 3.22 -8.46 15.90
N LYS A 50 4.04 -7.76 15.13
CA LYS A 50 4.41 -6.36 15.35
C LYS A 50 3.33 -5.36 14.91
N VAL A 51 2.30 -5.81 14.18
CA VAL A 51 1.18 -4.94 13.82
C VAL A 51 0.30 -4.72 15.04
N LYS A 52 0.08 -3.46 15.38
CA LYS A 52 -0.75 -3.09 16.51
C LYS A 52 -2.17 -3.66 16.36
N PRO A 53 -2.68 -4.45 17.31
CA PRO A 53 -3.99 -5.08 17.19
C PRO A 53 -5.08 -4.00 17.07
N ASN A 54 -6.16 -4.33 16.35
CA ASN A 54 -7.34 -3.47 16.16
C ASN A 54 -7.06 -2.10 15.53
N ASN A 55 -5.95 -1.94 14.80
CA ASN A 55 -5.64 -0.69 14.11
C ASN A 55 -5.25 -0.93 12.65
N PHE A 56 -5.52 0.08 11.81
CA PHE A 56 -4.80 0.31 10.58
C PHE A 56 -3.50 1.03 10.93
N GLN A 57 -2.42 0.65 10.29
CA GLN A 57 -1.12 1.29 10.43
C GLN A 57 -0.71 1.93 9.09
N PHE A 58 -0.34 3.19 9.13
CA PHE A 58 0.13 3.96 7.99
C PHE A 58 1.62 4.19 8.14
N ILE A 59 2.40 3.81 7.15
CA ILE A 59 3.86 3.85 7.20
C ILE A 59 4.37 4.57 5.97
N PHE A 60 5.20 5.58 6.18
CA PHE A 60 5.85 6.32 5.11
C PHE A 60 7.25 5.79 4.90
N LEU A 61 7.59 5.48 3.66
CA LEU A 61 8.89 4.97 3.26
C LEU A 61 9.42 5.80 2.10
N HIS A 62 10.73 5.84 1.94
CA HIS A 62 11.46 6.45 0.83
C HIS A 62 11.01 7.87 0.42
N LYS A 63 11.92 8.80 0.47
CA LYS A 63 11.81 10.16 -0.07
C LYS A 63 10.62 11.02 0.40
N PHE A 64 9.86 10.60 1.40
CA PHE A 64 8.92 11.50 2.07
C PHE A 64 9.68 12.42 3.03
N ASN A 65 9.65 13.71 2.76
CA ASN A 65 10.16 14.77 3.66
C ASN A 65 9.20 15.96 3.60
N ASP A 66 7.94 15.72 3.90
CA ASP A 66 6.86 16.61 3.55
C ASP A 66 5.83 16.72 4.67
N SER A 67 5.03 17.79 4.61
CA SER A 67 3.82 17.86 5.42
C SER A 67 2.72 17.02 4.81
N VAL A 68 2.17 16.09 5.59
CA VAL A 68 1.15 15.16 5.15
C VAL A 68 -0.12 15.36 5.98
N PHE A 69 -1.26 15.35 5.30
CA PHE A 69 -2.57 15.53 5.91
C PHE A 69 -3.45 14.34 5.55
N PHE A 70 -4.11 13.78 6.56
CA PHE A 70 -5.14 12.76 6.36
C PHE A 70 -6.46 13.23 6.94
N SER A 71 -7.52 13.01 6.19
CA SER A 71 -8.88 13.36 6.61
C SER A 71 -9.90 12.33 6.11
N THR A 72 -11.05 12.33 6.73
CA THR A 72 -12.31 11.83 6.16
C THR A 72 -13.13 13.03 5.66
N SER A 73 -14.34 12.80 5.16
CA SER A 73 -15.25 13.88 4.77
C SER A 73 -15.56 14.87 5.93
N ASP A 74 -15.53 14.38 7.14
CA ASP A 74 -16.05 15.05 8.34
C ASP A 74 -14.97 15.33 9.40
N LYS A 75 -13.74 14.79 9.25
CA LYS A 75 -12.74 14.87 10.31
C LYS A 75 -11.32 14.88 9.80
N ASN A 76 -10.49 15.74 10.37
CA ASN A 76 -9.04 15.65 10.25
C ASN A 76 -8.52 14.52 11.15
N LEU A 77 -7.76 13.60 10.58
CA LEU A 77 -7.23 12.42 11.25
C LEU A 77 -5.78 12.59 11.68
N PHE A 78 -5.01 13.22 10.80
CA PHE A 78 -3.58 13.41 11.01
C PHE A 78 -3.11 14.63 10.24
N LYS A 79 -2.24 15.41 10.87
CA LYS A 79 -1.47 16.49 10.25
C LYS A 79 -0.09 16.45 10.87
N GLY A 80 0.93 16.22 10.07
CA GLY A 80 2.28 16.13 10.56
C GLY A 80 3.32 16.26 9.47
N LYS A 81 4.54 16.61 9.86
CA LYS A 81 5.69 16.57 8.98
C LYS A 81 6.28 15.16 9.03
N VAL A 82 6.36 14.52 7.88
CA VAL A 82 7.09 13.28 7.69
C VAL A 82 8.52 13.64 7.37
N VAL A 83 9.45 13.27 8.21
CA VAL A 83 10.87 13.59 8.05
C VAL A 83 11.61 12.33 7.67
N LYS A 84 12.33 12.40 6.57
CA LYS A 84 13.21 11.35 6.09
C LYS A 84 14.39 11.18 7.06
N ASN A 85 14.72 9.94 7.36
CA ASN A 85 15.99 9.61 7.99
C ASN A 85 17.07 9.56 6.91
N GLU A 86 18.11 10.36 7.03
CA GLU A 86 19.15 10.50 6.01
C GLU A 86 20.02 9.24 5.85
N ILE A 87 20.12 8.42 6.90
CA ILE A 87 20.93 7.20 6.88
C ILE A 87 20.18 6.06 6.20
N THR A 88 18.88 5.90 6.51
CA THR A 88 18.08 4.76 6.04
C THR A 88 17.21 5.07 4.85
N ASP A 89 17.11 6.34 4.44
CA ASP A 89 16.19 6.87 3.42
C ASP A 89 14.70 6.60 3.73
N ASN A 90 14.41 6.16 4.92
CA ASN A 90 13.05 5.86 5.37
C ASN A 90 12.50 7.01 6.20
N ALA A 91 11.22 7.26 6.08
CA ALA A 91 10.51 8.17 6.96
C ALA A 91 9.96 7.37 8.15
N ASN A 92 10.49 7.62 9.33
CA ASN A 92 10.17 6.86 10.55
C ASN A 92 8.86 7.31 11.22
N ILE A 93 7.86 7.71 10.44
CA ILE A 93 6.56 8.09 11.00
C ILE A 93 5.54 7.05 10.64
N SER A 94 4.86 6.54 11.65
CA SER A 94 3.62 5.80 11.49
C SER A 94 2.52 6.37 12.38
N PHE A 95 1.30 6.35 11.91
CA PHE A 95 0.14 6.65 12.73
C PHE A 95 -0.91 5.55 12.60
N TYR A 96 -1.85 5.54 13.53
CA TYR A 96 -2.79 4.44 13.68
C TYR A 96 -4.23 4.93 13.66
N LEU A 97 -5.11 4.20 12.98
CA LEU A 97 -6.55 4.42 13.01
C LEU A 97 -7.26 3.17 13.52
N ASN A 98 -8.27 3.35 14.35
CA ASN A 98 -9.05 2.24 14.87
C ASN A 98 -9.75 1.45 13.76
N LEU A 99 -9.51 0.15 13.71
CA LEU A 99 -10.02 -0.75 12.68
C LEU A 99 -11.54 -0.75 12.58
N ASN A 100 -12.25 -0.78 13.72
CA ASN A 100 -13.70 -0.87 13.73
C ASN A 100 -14.35 0.45 13.28
N THR A 101 -13.77 1.58 13.65
CA THR A 101 -14.28 2.91 13.31
C THR A 101 -14.05 3.24 11.83
N TYR A 102 -12.91 2.82 11.27
CA TYR A 102 -12.47 3.27 9.94
C TYR A 102 -12.54 2.21 8.85
N ASN A 103 -12.94 0.96 9.17
CA ASN A 103 -13.16 -0.05 8.14
C ASN A 103 -14.18 0.42 7.10
N ARG A 104 -13.86 0.24 5.81
CA ARG A 104 -14.65 0.71 4.65
C ARG A 104 -14.81 2.23 4.55
N LYS A 105 -14.08 3.01 5.35
CA LYS A 105 -14.08 4.47 5.21
C LYS A 105 -13.12 4.90 4.10
N THR A 106 -13.50 5.98 3.45
CA THR A 106 -12.62 6.69 2.52
C THR A 106 -11.74 7.65 3.28
N ILE A 107 -10.45 7.54 3.04
CA ILE A 107 -9.44 8.45 3.59
C ILE A 107 -8.92 9.31 2.45
N LYS A 108 -8.81 10.59 2.69
CA LYS A 108 -8.19 11.54 1.80
C LYS A 108 -6.79 11.88 2.32
N MET A 109 -5.78 11.74 1.47
CA MET A 109 -4.41 12.15 1.75
C MET A 109 -4.04 13.35 0.89
N LYS A 110 -3.43 14.36 1.51
CA LYS A 110 -2.84 15.52 0.82
C LYS A 110 -1.37 15.66 1.18
N VAL A 111 -0.55 15.93 0.17
CA VAL A 111 0.85 16.33 0.32
C VAL A 111 1.06 17.57 -0.55
N PRO A 112 0.89 18.78 -0.01
CA PRO A 112 0.86 20.02 -0.81
C PRO A 112 2.14 20.27 -1.61
N SER A 113 3.30 20.01 -1.03
CA SER A 113 4.62 20.17 -1.67
C SER A 113 4.80 19.33 -2.93
N LYS A 114 4.04 18.24 -3.05
CA LYS A 114 4.06 17.31 -4.19
C LYS A 114 2.79 17.37 -5.04
N SER A 115 1.90 18.33 -4.76
CA SER A 115 0.60 18.46 -5.42
C SER A 115 -0.24 17.17 -5.37
N ILE A 116 -0.08 16.35 -4.33
CA ILE A 116 -0.82 15.10 -4.14
C ILE A 116 -2.13 15.40 -3.42
N ASP A 117 -3.23 14.94 -4.01
CA ASP A 117 -4.55 14.91 -3.41
C ASP A 117 -5.24 13.61 -3.85
N VAL A 118 -5.25 12.61 -2.98
CA VAL A 118 -5.75 11.27 -3.29
C VAL A 118 -6.72 10.76 -2.25
N SER A 119 -7.71 10.02 -2.72
CA SER A 119 -8.65 9.30 -1.85
C SER A 119 -8.48 7.81 -2.02
N PHE A 120 -8.50 7.07 -0.91
CA PHE A 120 -8.39 5.63 -0.90
C PHE A 120 -9.27 5.01 0.20
N HIS A 121 -9.59 3.73 0.04
CA HIS A 121 -10.49 3.03 0.96
C HIS A 121 -9.71 2.15 1.92
N LEU A 122 -10.13 2.12 3.18
CA LEU A 122 -9.61 1.17 4.17
C LEU A 122 -10.41 -0.14 4.12
N SER A 123 -9.70 -1.25 4.25
CA SER A 123 -10.29 -2.59 4.29
C SER A 123 -9.63 -3.44 5.36
N LYS A 124 -10.42 -4.21 6.10
CA LYS A 124 -9.91 -5.20 7.07
C LYS A 124 -8.97 -6.23 6.45
N SER A 125 -9.06 -6.44 5.14
CA SER A 125 -8.18 -7.36 4.41
C SER A 125 -6.72 -6.91 4.41
N TYR A 126 -6.48 -5.60 4.59
CA TYR A 126 -5.14 -5.02 4.60
C TYR A 126 -5.03 -4.03 5.74
N ARG A 127 -4.18 -4.33 6.69
CA ARG A 127 -4.07 -3.54 7.92
C ARG A 127 -2.92 -2.56 7.93
N ILE A 128 -2.01 -2.70 6.97
CA ILE A 128 -0.86 -1.83 6.80
C ILE A 128 -0.98 -1.14 5.44
N ILE A 129 -0.83 0.16 5.44
CA ILE A 129 -0.81 0.96 4.23
C ILE A 129 0.54 1.66 4.17
N TYR A 130 1.35 1.29 3.17
CA TYR A 130 2.62 1.91 2.90
C TYR A 130 2.48 3.00 1.87
N PHE A 131 3.20 4.10 2.08
CA PHE A 131 3.31 5.21 1.16
C PHE A 131 4.75 5.32 0.72
N PHE A 132 4.97 5.24 -0.59
CA PHE A 132 6.28 5.41 -1.22
C PHE A 132 6.21 6.60 -2.17
N TYR A 133 7.30 7.31 -2.29
CA TYR A 133 7.47 8.31 -3.34
C TYR A 133 8.69 7.93 -4.18
N TYR A 134 8.44 7.61 -5.43
CA TYR A 134 9.48 7.14 -6.34
C TYR A 134 9.21 7.68 -7.75
N GLU A 135 10.23 8.32 -8.36
CA GLU A 135 10.16 8.83 -9.75
C GLU A 135 8.88 9.62 -10.04
N ASP A 136 8.55 10.60 -9.19
CA ASP A 136 7.33 11.42 -9.28
C ASP A 136 6.01 10.65 -9.17
N LYS A 137 6.05 9.42 -8.70
CA LYS A 137 4.89 8.59 -8.39
C LYS A 137 4.68 8.45 -6.89
N VAL A 138 3.42 8.45 -6.50
CA VAL A 138 3.01 7.98 -5.19
C VAL A 138 2.51 6.55 -5.31
N ILE A 139 3.15 5.64 -4.60
CA ILE A 139 2.72 4.27 -4.51
C ILE A 139 2.04 4.08 -3.16
N ILE A 140 0.78 3.66 -3.18
CA ILE A 140 0.00 3.30 -2.00
C ILE A 140 -0.15 1.78 -1.99
N ARG A 141 0.61 1.11 -1.12
CA ARG A 141 0.61 -0.35 -1.04
C ARG A 141 -0.15 -0.84 0.18
N TYR A 142 -1.09 -1.71 -0.06
CA TYR A 142 -1.87 -2.41 0.95
C TYR A 142 -1.20 -3.74 1.31
N SER A 143 -0.92 -3.94 2.60
CA SER A 143 -0.21 -5.12 3.10
C SER A 143 -0.74 -5.58 4.47
N ASN A 144 -0.36 -6.79 4.84
CA ASN A 144 -0.47 -7.31 6.21
C ASN A 144 0.91 -7.61 6.83
N TYR A 145 1.99 -7.21 6.15
CA TYR A 145 3.36 -7.43 6.60
C TYR A 145 4.06 -6.12 6.89
N LEU A 146 4.87 -6.16 7.94
CA LEU A 146 5.85 -5.11 8.21
C LEU A 146 7.14 -5.46 7.47
N TYR A 147 7.49 -4.62 6.51
CA TYR A 147 8.82 -4.59 5.91
C TYR A 147 9.69 -3.71 6.81
N LEU A 148 10.66 -4.33 7.46
CA LEU A 148 11.64 -3.65 8.32
C LEU A 148 13.01 -3.84 7.73
#